data_2c14e9c0d105443db3525eba3fb96502
#
_entry.id   2c14e9c0d105443db3525eba3fb96502
#
_cell.length_a   1.000
_cell.length_b   1.000
_cell.length_c   1.000
_cell.angle_alpha   90.00
_cell.angle_beta   90.00
_cell.angle_gamma   90.00
#
_symmetry.space_group_name_H-M   'P 1'
#
loop_
_entity.id
_entity.type
_entity.pdbx_description
1 polymer ?
#
loop_
_entity_poly.entity_id
_entity_poly.type
_entity_poly.pdbx_seq_one_letter_code
_entity_poly.pdbx_strand_id
1 'polypeptide(L)'
;MNHIKLQLLTGIQCQMILDKLIDAEWIDGRETAGSQARDGKINEQVRQSSQIRAEVHTIVQEAMWSHPAIKSFCLPRKLHRLLISKTKAGGGYDAHVDNAYMSSGRSDLSFTLCLSDHKAFSGGTLEVDTISDSVELSLEQGEIVIYPSTMMHRVNKVTDGERIVCVGWIESYLKNETDRITMFQLDSGARGLLAKHGRSEELDLVFLAYTNL
;
A
#
# COMPACT_ATOMS: atom_id res chain seq x y z
N MET A 1 9.86 11.73 -6.37
CA MET A 1 8.91 11.26 -5.33
C MET A 1 8.51 9.86 -5.72
N ASN A 2 8.99 8.86 -4.97
CA ASN A 2 8.80 7.45 -5.35
C ASN A 2 7.66 6.76 -4.58
N HIS A 3 6.97 7.49 -3.68
CA HIS A 3 5.84 6.98 -2.92
C HIS A 3 4.76 8.05 -2.76
N ILE A 4 3.53 7.63 -2.51
CA ILE A 4 2.44 8.51 -2.07
C ILE A 4 1.89 8.02 -0.74
N LYS A 5 1.50 8.95 0.13
CA LYS A 5 0.78 8.72 1.38
C LYS A 5 -0.49 9.54 1.37
N LEU A 6 -1.63 8.93 1.69
CA LEU A 6 -2.94 9.59 1.68
C LEU A 6 -3.95 8.87 2.57
N GLN A 7 -5.04 9.55 2.92
CA GLN A 7 -6.18 8.96 3.61
C GLN A 7 -7.01 8.16 2.60
N LEU A 8 -7.13 6.83 2.81
CA LEU A 8 -7.92 5.94 1.97
C LEU A 8 -9.27 5.60 2.60
N LEU A 9 -9.26 5.25 3.88
CA LEU A 9 -10.46 4.86 4.63
C LEU A 9 -10.70 5.83 5.78
N THR A 10 -11.97 6.05 6.10
CA THR A 10 -12.37 6.77 7.33
C THR A 10 -12.16 5.89 8.56
N GLY A 11 -12.07 6.49 9.76
CA GLY A 11 -12.01 5.73 11.01
C GLY A 11 -13.21 4.78 11.19
N ILE A 12 -14.40 5.17 10.74
CA ILE A 12 -15.60 4.30 10.77
C ILE A 12 -15.40 3.06 9.90
N GLN A 13 -14.88 3.22 8.68
CA GLN A 13 -14.60 2.10 7.78
C GLN A 13 -13.50 1.19 8.34
N CYS A 14 -12.46 1.75 8.94
CA CYS A 14 -11.44 0.96 9.63
C CYS A 14 -12.05 0.17 10.80
N GLN A 15 -12.90 0.78 11.63
CA GLN A 15 -13.56 0.10 12.73
C GLN A 15 -14.45 -1.06 12.23
N MET A 16 -15.23 -0.86 11.18
CA MET A 16 -16.03 -1.91 10.56
C MET A 16 -15.19 -3.11 10.11
N ILE A 17 -13.98 -2.86 9.61
CA ILE A 17 -13.04 -3.93 9.25
C ILE A 17 -12.50 -4.61 10.52
N LEU A 18 -12.07 -3.83 11.53
CA LEU A 18 -11.54 -4.36 12.78
C LEU A 18 -12.59 -5.23 13.52
N ASP A 19 -13.85 -4.83 13.51
CA ASP A 19 -14.95 -5.61 14.11
C ASP A 19 -15.09 -7.00 13.43
N LYS A 20 -14.95 -7.06 12.10
CA LYS A 20 -14.93 -8.34 11.38
C LYS A 20 -13.73 -9.22 11.76
N LEU A 21 -12.60 -8.61 12.12
CA LEU A 21 -11.38 -9.32 12.45
C LEU A 21 -11.39 -9.95 13.85
N ILE A 22 -12.39 -9.65 14.70
CA ILE A 22 -12.55 -10.26 16.02
C ILE A 22 -12.67 -11.79 15.90
N ASP A 23 -13.44 -12.26 14.91
CA ASP A 23 -13.68 -13.68 14.66
C ASP A 23 -12.70 -14.30 13.65
N ALA A 24 -11.66 -13.57 13.24
CA ALA A 24 -10.71 -14.05 12.25
C ALA A 24 -9.73 -15.09 12.83
N GLU A 25 -9.43 -16.12 12.05
CA GLU A 25 -8.37 -17.07 12.36
C GLU A 25 -7.02 -16.47 11.99
N TRP A 26 -6.17 -16.30 13.02
CA TRP A 26 -4.81 -15.77 12.86
C TRP A 26 -3.79 -16.91 12.83
N ILE A 27 -2.87 -16.86 11.88
CA ILE A 27 -1.78 -17.82 11.69
C ILE A 27 -0.44 -17.10 11.74
N ASP A 28 0.65 -17.85 11.92
CA ASP A 28 2.02 -17.31 11.90
C ASP A 28 2.32 -16.66 10.54
N GLY A 29 2.73 -15.41 10.55
CA GLY A 29 3.04 -14.65 9.33
C GLY A 29 4.21 -15.22 8.53
N ARG A 30 5.08 -16.04 9.15
CA ARG A 30 6.18 -16.73 8.47
C ARG A 30 5.70 -17.71 7.39
N GLU A 31 4.47 -18.20 7.47
CA GLU A 31 3.89 -19.08 6.44
C GLU A 31 3.78 -18.41 5.07
N THR A 32 3.71 -17.06 5.03
CA THR A 32 3.56 -16.29 3.79
C THR A 32 4.84 -15.56 3.37
N ALA A 33 5.91 -15.65 4.16
CA ALA A 33 7.19 -15.02 3.86
C ALA A 33 7.99 -15.83 2.84
N GLY A 34 8.72 -15.14 1.97
CA GLY A 34 9.78 -15.77 1.16
C GLY A 34 10.88 -16.34 2.04
N SER A 35 11.65 -17.30 1.50
CA SER A 35 12.66 -18.03 2.28
C SER A 35 13.68 -17.14 2.98
N GLN A 36 14.09 -16.05 2.35
CA GLN A 36 15.11 -15.13 2.89
C GLN A 36 14.57 -14.22 4.01
N ALA A 37 13.30 -13.87 3.95
CA ALA A 37 12.68 -12.92 4.88
C ALA A 37 11.89 -13.60 6.02
N ARG A 38 11.87 -14.95 6.05
CA ARG A 38 11.04 -15.72 6.97
C ARG A 38 11.45 -15.56 8.43
N ASP A 39 12.73 -15.61 8.71
CA ASP A 39 13.25 -15.63 10.09
C ASP A 39 13.08 -14.27 10.79
N GLY A 40 13.16 -13.18 10.03
CA GLY A 40 12.96 -11.82 10.51
C GLY A 40 11.51 -11.34 10.56
N LYS A 41 10.53 -12.20 10.25
CA LYS A 41 9.11 -11.85 10.26
C LYS A 41 8.42 -12.34 11.51
N ILE A 42 8.09 -11.42 12.41
CA ILE A 42 7.40 -11.71 13.68
C ILE A 42 6.06 -10.98 13.70
N ASN A 43 5.02 -11.62 13.17
CA ASN A 43 3.65 -11.14 13.14
C ASN A 43 2.67 -12.31 12.97
N GLU A 44 1.40 -12.03 13.14
CA GLU A 44 0.29 -12.92 12.81
C GLU A 44 -0.42 -12.41 11.54
N GLN A 45 -1.06 -13.30 10.81
CA GLN A 45 -1.84 -12.95 9.62
C GLN A 45 -3.16 -13.69 9.59
N VAL A 46 -4.19 -13.06 9.03
CA VAL A 46 -5.46 -13.74 8.79
C VAL A 46 -5.25 -14.83 7.76
N ARG A 47 -5.77 -16.04 8.06
CA ARG A 47 -5.68 -17.21 7.16
C ARG A 47 -6.12 -16.86 5.74
N GLN A 48 -5.35 -17.31 4.77
CA GLN A 48 -5.53 -16.98 3.34
C GLN A 48 -6.89 -17.41 2.77
N SER A 49 -7.45 -18.51 3.25
CA SER A 49 -8.77 -19.02 2.84
C SER A 49 -9.95 -18.38 3.57
N SER A 50 -9.70 -17.43 4.49
CA SER A 50 -10.74 -16.79 5.28
C SER A 50 -11.69 -15.96 4.40
N GLN A 51 -13.01 -16.12 4.63
CA GLN A 51 -14.06 -15.30 4.04
C GLN A 51 -13.89 -13.82 4.43
N ILE A 52 -13.52 -13.57 5.69
CA ILE A 52 -13.27 -12.21 6.22
C ILE A 52 -12.17 -11.51 5.41
N ARG A 53 -11.07 -12.22 5.11
CA ARG A 53 -10.00 -11.67 4.27
C ARG A 53 -10.50 -11.31 2.88
N ALA A 54 -11.36 -12.15 2.27
CA ALA A 54 -11.91 -11.87 0.94
C ALA A 54 -12.83 -10.63 0.94
N GLU A 55 -13.64 -10.46 1.98
CA GLU A 55 -14.48 -9.27 2.14
C GLU A 55 -13.65 -8.00 2.32
N VAL A 56 -12.63 -8.04 3.18
CA VAL A 56 -11.71 -6.91 3.37
C VAL A 56 -10.95 -6.59 2.10
N HIS A 57 -10.53 -7.60 1.33
CA HIS A 57 -9.90 -7.39 0.03
C HIS A 57 -10.80 -6.59 -0.92
N THR A 58 -12.09 -6.94 -1.00
CA THR A 58 -13.05 -6.22 -1.84
C THR A 58 -13.19 -4.76 -1.40
N ILE A 59 -13.39 -4.51 -0.10
CA ILE A 59 -13.52 -3.15 0.46
C ILE A 59 -12.28 -2.30 0.12
N VAL A 60 -11.08 -2.82 0.36
CA VAL A 60 -9.82 -2.10 0.11
C VAL A 60 -9.63 -1.86 -1.38
N GLN A 61 -9.89 -2.85 -2.23
CA GLN A 61 -9.76 -2.72 -3.68
C GLN A 61 -10.71 -1.66 -4.23
N GLU A 62 -11.98 -1.66 -3.84
CA GLU A 62 -12.97 -0.67 -4.26
C GLU A 62 -12.56 0.75 -3.84
N ALA A 63 -12.11 0.93 -2.59
CA ALA A 63 -11.62 2.21 -2.11
C ALA A 63 -10.40 2.69 -2.92
N MET A 64 -9.41 1.82 -3.16
CA MET A 64 -8.23 2.16 -3.96
C MET A 64 -8.59 2.50 -5.40
N TRP A 65 -9.45 1.70 -6.04
CA TRP A 65 -9.84 1.88 -7.45
C TRP A 65 -10.79 3.07 -7.67
N SER A 66 -11.44 3.58 -6.63
CA SER A 66 -12.23 4.82 -6.69
C SER A 66 -11.38 6.08 -6.45
N HIS A 67 -10.19 5.96 -5.81
CA HIS A 67 -9.39 7.11 -5.40
C HIS A 67 -8.58 7.71 -6.57
N PRO A 68 -8.82 9.00 -6.96
CA PRO A 68 -8.19 9.59 -8.15
C PRO A 68 -6.66 9.59 -8.12
N ALA A 69 -6.04 9.94 -6.98
CA ALA A 69 -4.59 9.98 -6.87
C ALA A 69 -3.96 8.58 -6.97
N ILE A 70 -4.62 7.53 -6.45
CA ILE A 70 -4.14 6.15 -6.58
C ILE A 70 -4.24 5.70 -8.05
N LYS A 71 -5.35 6.01 -8.74
CA LYS A 71 -5.48 5.71 -10.16
C LYS A 71 -4.36 6.34 -10.98
N SER A 72 -4.09 7.61 -10.74
CA SER A 72 -3.07 8.35 -11.48
C SER A 72 -1.65 7.86 -11.15
N PHE A 73 -1.33 7.63 -9.87
CA PHE A 73 -0.01 7.20 -9.44
C PHE A 73 0.31 5.75 -9.80
N CYS A 74 -0.66 4.86 -9.61
CA CYS A 74 -0.43 3.42 -9.79
C CYS A 74 -0.71 2.95 -11.21
N LEU A 75 -1.61 3.60 -11.96
CA LEU A 75 -2.20 3.07 -13.20
C LEU A 75 -2.54 1.59 -13.00
N PRO A 76 -3.44 1.26 -12.03
CA PRO A 76 -3.56 -0.08 -11.51
C PRO A 76 -4.29 -1.00 -12.49
N ARG A 77 -3.63 -2.09 -12.86
CA ARG A 77 -4.19 -3.18 -13.67
C ARG A 77 -4.81 -4.25 -12.80
N LYS A 78 -4.13 -4.60 -11.70
CA LYS A 78 -4.53 -5.70 -10.82
C LYS A 78 -4.05 -5.48 -9.40
N LEU A 79 -4.91 -5.76 -8.44
CA LEU A 79 -4.54 -5.97 -7.05
C LEU A 79 -4.29 -7.45 -6.84
N HIS A 80 -3.10 -7.81 -6.39
CA HIS A 80 -2.77 -9.17 -6.01
C HIS A 80 -3.33 -9.51 -4.63
N ARG A 81 -2.76 -10.53 -4.02
CA ARG A 81 -3.11 -10.98 -2.69
C ARG A 81 -3.03 -9.82 -1.68
N LEU A 82 -4.09 -9.63 -0.91
CA LEU A 82 -4.07 -8.79 0.27
C LEU A 82 -3.80 -9.67 1.50
N LEU A 83 -2.88 -9.22 2.34
CA LEU A 83 -2.61 -9.79 3.66
C LEU A 83 -3.12 -8.83 4.72
N ILE A 84 -3.81 -9.36 5.72
CA ILE A 84 -4.15 -8.61 6.93
C ILE A 84 -3.19 -9.09 8.00
N SER A 85 -2.35 -8.18 8.48
CA SER A 85 -1.25 -8.47 9.39
C SER A 85 -1.46 -7.80 10.73
N LYS A 86 -1.22 -8.54 11.80
CA LYS A 86 -1.21 -8.07 13.18
C LYS A 86 0.16 -8.27 13.78
N THR A 87 0.77 -7.18 14.24
CA THR A 87 2.07 -7.18 14.88
C THR A 87 1.91 -6.71 16.32
N LYS A 88 2.31 -7.54 17.27
CA LYS A 88 2.27 -7.27 18.71
C LYS A 88 3.60 -6.72 19.21
N ALA A 89 3.64 -6.24 20.45
CA ALA A 89 4.87 -5.79 21.09
C ALA A 89 6.00 -6.83 20.96
N GLY A 90 7.18 -6.38 20.55
CA GLY A 90 8.35 -7.19 20.22
C GLY A 90 8.40 -7.71 18.80
N GLY A 91 7.27 -7.67 18.06
CA GLY A 91 7.21 -8.07 16.65
C GLY A 91 7.62 -6.98 15.69
N GLY A 92 7.87 -7.36 14.45
CA GLY A 92 8.28 -6.50 13.36
C GLY A 92 8.56 -7.31 12.09
N TYR A 93 9.25 -6.71 11.14
CA TYR A 93 9.68 -7.40 9.93
C TYR A 93 11.00 -6.80 9.47
N ASP A 94 12.05 -7.62 9.42
CA ASP A 94 13.41 -7.19 9.06
C ASP A 94 13.47 -6.69 7.61
N ALA A 95 14.56 -6.00 7.28
CA ALA A 95 14.77 -5.42 5.96
C ALA A 95 14.70 -6.49 4.86
N HIS A 96 13.85 -6.24 3.87
CA HIS A 96 13.64 -7.12 2.73
C HIS A 96 13.15 -6.34 1.51
N VAL A 97 13.15 -7.00 0.38
CA VAL A 97 12.53 -6.56 -0.87
C VAL A 97 11.40 -7.53 -1.20
N ASP A 98 10.29 -7.01 -1.67
CA ASP A 98 9.17 -7.83 -2.10
C ASP A 98 9.49 -8.66 -3.36
N ASN A 99 8.78 -9.78 -3.53
CA ASN A 99 8.94 -10.58 -4.72
C ASN A 99 8.50 -9.79 -5.96
N ALA A 100 9.34 -9.76 -7.00
CA ALA A 100 9.04 -9.09 -8.26
C ALA A 100 7.84 -9.71 -9.00
N TYR A 101 7.54 -10.99 -8.70
CA TYR A 101 6.43 -11.73 -9.30
C TYR A 101 5.62 -12.44 -8.22
N MET A 102 4.30 -12.25 -8.28
CA MET A 102 3.32 -13.04 -7.57
C MET A 102 2.86 -14.19 -8.47
N SER A 103 2.20 -15.20 -7.92
CA SER A 103 1.63 -16.32 -8.71
C SER A 103 0.69 -15.85 -9.82
N SER A 104 0.18 -14.65 -9.73
CA SER A 104 -0.83 -14.09 -10.63
C SER A 104 -0.34 -12.91 -11.48
N GLY A 105 0.95 -12.56 -11.46
CA GLY A 105 1.54 -11.46 -12.27
C GLY A 105 2.67 -10.71 -11.57
N ARG A 106 3.05 -9.55 -12.13
CA ARG A 106 4.13 -8.70 -11.57
C ARG A 106 3.67 -7.99 -10.30
N SER A 107 4.63 -7.72 -9.43
CA SER A 107 4.48 -6.81 -8.30
C SER A 107 5.28 -5.53 -8.62
N ASP A 108 4.59 -4.50 -9.10
CA ASP A 108 5.23 -3.24 -9.47
C ASP A 108 5.26 -2.25 -8.28
N LEU A 109 4.21 -2.28 -7.48
CA LEU A 109 4.03 -1.42 -6.31
C LEU A 109 3.56 -2.25 -5.12
N SER A 110 4.07 -1.91 -3.94
CA SER A 110 3.63 -2.41 -2.64
C SER A 110 2.83 -1.34 -1.91
N PHE A 111 1.92 -1.74 -1.03
CA PHE A 111 1.23 -0.80 -0.16
C PHE A 111 1.08 -1.34 1.26
N THR A 112 0.98 -0.40 2.19
CA THR A 112 0.57 -0.63 3.57
C THR A 112 -0.56 0.34 3.92
N LEU A 113 -1.71 -0.20 4.36
CA LEU A 113 -2.87 0.54 4.87
C LEU A 113 -3.00 0.29 6.36
N CYS A 114 -2.95 1.33 7.18
CA CYS A 114 -3.11 1.21 8.63
C CYS A 114 -4.59 1.11 9.02
N LEU A 115 -4.94 0.05 9.77
CA LEU A 115 -6.29 -0.13 10.30
C LEU A 115 -6.39 0.27 11.78
N SER A 116 -5.33 0.05 12.56
CA SER A 116 -5.31 0.40 14.00
C SER A 116 -5.31 1.91 14.20
N ASP A 117 -6.01 2.37 15.24
CA ASP A 117 -5.81 3.71 15.78
C ASP A 117 -4.34 3.84 16.26
N HIS A 118 -3.71 4.97 15.96
CA HIS A 118 -2.33 5.26 16.38
C HIS A 118 -2.14 5.23 17.91
N LYS A 119 -3.22 5.37 18.68
CA LYS A 119 -3.21 5.25 20.15
C LYS A 119 -3.21 3.81 20.66
N ALA A 120 -3.51 2.85 19.77
CA ALA A 120 -3.59 1.43 20.12
C ALA A 120 -2.23 0.72 20.12
N PHE A 121 -1.17 1.38 19.61
CA PHE A 121 0.18 0.80 19.55
C PHE A 121 1.25 1.89 19.52
N SER A 122 2.49 1.47 19.81
CA SER A 122 3.69 2.31 19.68
C SER A 122 4.77 1.59 18.90
N GLY A 123 5.61 2.33 18.20
CA GLY A 123 6.61 1.75 17.26
C GLY A 123 5.95 1.24 15.98
N GLY A 124 6.54 0.23 15.33
CA GLY A 124 5.99 -0.40 14.14
C GLY A 124 5.96 0.50 12.89
N THR A 125 6.80 1.53 12.82
CA THR A 125 6.93 2.40 11.63
C THR A 125 7.41 1.58 10.44
N LEU A 126 6.87 1.89 9.26
CA LEU A 126 7.42 1.39 8.00
C LEU A 126 8.62 2.25 7.62
N GLU A 127 9.75 1.64 7.43
CA GLU A 127 10.96 2.31 6.95
C GLU A 127 11.28 1.82 5.55
N VAL A 128 11.51 2.75 4.63
CA VAL A 128 11.77 2.48 3.21
C VAL A 128 13.10 3.12 2.84
N ASP A 129 14.02 2.32 2.32
CA ASP A 129 15.34 2.80 1.90
C ASP A 129 15.24 3.53 0.55
N THR A 130 15.85 4.70 0.48
CA THR A 130 16.09 5.44 -0.76
C THR A 130 17.55 5.29 -1.17
N ILE A 131 17.97 5.89 -2.28
CA ILE A 131 19.37 5.81 -2.76
C ILE A 131 20.35 6.40 -1.75
N SER A 132 19.95 7.41 -0.99
CA SER A 132 20.84 8.18 -0.11
C SER A 132 20.49 8.08 1.36
N ASP A 133 19.31 7.61 1.71
CA ASP A 133 18.79 7.66 3.08
C ASP A 133 17.63 6.67 3.28
N SER A 134 17.17 6.51 4.51
CA SER A 134 15.95 5.78 4.86
C SER A 134 14.87 6.75 5.31
N VAL A 135 13.65 6.53 4.87
CA VAL A 135 12.48 7.35 5.25
C VAL A 135 11.57 6.53 6.14
N GLU A 136 11.33 7.04 7.35
CA GLU A 136 10.31 6.49 8.24
C GLU A 136 8.93 7.01 7.88
N LEU A 137 7.99 6.09 7.68
CA LEU A 137 6.61 6.35 7.29
C LEU A 137 5.67 5.91 8.42
N SER A 138 5.29 6.85 9.27
CA SER A 138 4.22 6.66 10.24
C SER A 138 2.87 6.85 9.55
N LEU A 139 1.94 5.91 9.81
CA LEU A 139 0.60 5.92 9.24
C LEU A 139 -0.43 6.08 10.35
N GLU A 140 -1.33 7.03 10.15
CA GLU A 140 -2.54 7.18 10.95
C GLU A 140 -3.61 6.17 10.49
N GLN A 141 -4.65 5.99 11.31
CA GLN A 141 -5.76 5.09 10.98
C GLN A 141 -6.41 5.47 9.63
N GLY A 142 -6.51 4.51 8.73
CA GLY A 142 -7.06 4.68 7.39
C GLY A 142 -6.10 5.30 6.38
N GLU A 143 -4.90 5.69 6.77
CA GLU A 143 -3.86 6.10 5.82
C GLU A 143 -3.24 4.92 5.10
N ILE A 144 -3.00 5.10 3.82
CA ILE A 144 -2.27 4.18 2.96
C ILE A 144 -0.98 4.82 2.47
N VAL A 145 0.09 4.06 2.44
CA VAL A 145 1.31 4.39 1.68
C VAL A 145 1.49 3.39 0.56
N ILE A 146 1.85 3.88 -0.63
CA ILE A 146 2.13 3.07 -1.82
C ILE A 146 3.52 3.45 -2.34
N TYR A 147 4.36 2.44 -2.56
CA TYR A 147 5.76 2.60 -2.95
C TYR A 147 6.19 1.48 -3.93
N PRO A 148 7.29 1.65 -4.71
CA PRO A 148 7.81 0.60 -5.58
C PRO A 148 8.17 -0.67 -4.81
N SER A 149 7.71 -1.83 -5.30
CA SER A 149 8.03 -3.14 -4.69
C SER A 149 9.52 -3.50 -4.72
N THR A 150 10.30 -2.78 -5.52
CA THR A 150 11.75 -2.93 -5.64
C THR A 150 12.55 -2.27 -4.51
N MET A 151 11.89 -1.44 -3.68
CA MET A 151 12.56 -0.75 -2.59
C MET A 151 12.78 -1.68 -1.40
N MET A 152 14.00 -1.62 -0.82
CA MET A 152 14.27 -2.25 0.46
C MET A 152 13.42 -1.58 1.53
N HIS A 153 12.74 -2.36 2.37
CA HIS A 153 11.91 -1.83 3.43
C HIS A 153 11.85 -2.76 4.62
N ARG A 154 11.48 -2.22 5.78
CA ARG A 154 11.31 -2.96 7.03
C ARG A 154 10.15 -2.41 7.85
N VAL A 155 9.63 -3.21 8.75
CA VAL A 155 8.71 -2.75 9.79
C VAL A 155 9.45 -2.77 11.12
N ASN A 156 9.71 -1.61 11.69
CA ASN A 156 10.36 -1.47 12.98
C ASN A 156 9.55 -2.18 14.07
N LYS A 157 10.18 -2.55 15.17
CA LYS A 157 9.52 -3.26 16.25
C LYS A 157 8.36 -2.45 16.82
N VAL A 158 7.22 -3.08 16.97
CA VAL A 158 6.14 -2.60 17.83
C VAL A 158 6.62 -2.69 19.27
N THR A 159 6.58 -1.59 20.00
CA THR A 159 7.06 -1.53 21.38
C THR A 159 5.94 -1.72 22.39
N ASP A 160 4.70 -1.39 22.03
CA ASP A 160 3.52 -1.56 22.85
C ASP A 160 2.27 -1.77 21.99
N GLY A 161 1.27 -2.49 22.49
CA GLY A 161 -0.01 -2.69 21.84
C GLY A 161 0.00 -3.63 20.63
N GLU A 162 -0.99 -3.43 19.75
CA GLU A 162 -1.18 -4.24 18.53
C GLU A 162 -1.38 -3.36 17.31
N ARG A 163 -0.50 -3.52 16.31
CA ARG A 163 -0.58 -2.86 15.01
C ARG A 163 -1.23 -3.77 13.99
N ILE A 164 -2.39 -3.39 13.47
CA ILE A 164 -3.12 -4.12 12.43
C ILE A 164 -3.11 -3.31 11.13
N VAL A 165 -2.68 -3.95 10.05
CA VAL A 165 -2.55 -3.33 8.73
C VAL A 165 -3.03 -4.28 7.63
N CYS A 166 -3.43 -3.71 6.49
CA CYS A 166 -3.51 -4.44 5.23
C CYS A 166 -2.26 -4.14 4.41
N VAL A 167 -1.62 -5.18 3.89
CA VAL A 167 -0.52 -5.06 2.94
C VAL A 167 -0.84 -5.83 1.66
N GLY A 168 -0.33 -5.37 0.53
CA GLY A 168 -0.57 -6.03 -0.73
C GLY A 168 0.24 -5.42 -1.86
N TRP A 169 0.01 -5.94 -3.07
CA TRP A 169 0.82 -5.63 -4.24
C TRP A 169 -0.06 -5.31 -5.44
N ILE A 170 0.38 -4.31 -6.19
CA ILE A 170 -0.32 -3.80 -7.36
C ILE A 170 0.52 -4.10 -8.61
N GLU A 171 -0.10 -4.71 -9.60
CA GLU A 171 0.42 -4.72 -10.95
C GLU A 171 -0.11 -3.48 -11.68
N SER A 172 0.80 -2.67 -12.22
CA SER A 172 0.49 -1.49 -13.02
C SER A 172 0.33 -1.87 -14.50
N TYR A 173 -0.43 -1.08 -15.26
CA TYR A 173 -0.40 -1.14 -16.71
C TYR A 173 0.99 -0.80 -17.25
N LEU A 174 1.72 0.12 -16.60
CA LEU A 174 3.09 0.47 -16.95
C LEU A 174 4.09 -0.27 -16.08
N LYS A 175 4.91 -1.13 -16.72
CA LYS A 175 5.97 -1.87 -16.04
C LYS A 175 7.09 -0.94 -15.58
N ASN A 176 7.47 0.01 -16.42
CA ASN A 176 8.59 0.90 -16.14
C ASN A 176 8.19 1.95 -15.08
N GLU A 177 8.99 2.06 -14.02
CA GLU A 177 8.74 3.03 -12.94
C GLU A 177 8.88 4.47 -13.42
N THR A 178 9.88 4.76 -14.26
CA THR A 178 10.11 6.12 -14.77
C THR A 178 8.92 6.58 -15.62
N ASP A 179 8.41 5.72 -16.51
CA ASP A 179 7.26 6.03 -17.33
C ASP A 179 6.02 6.28 -16.46
N ARG A 180 5.80 5.45 -15.44
CA ARG A 180 4.69 5.61 -14.50
C ARG A 180 4.76 6.93 -13.72
N ILE A 181 5.95 7.29 -13.23
CA ILE A 181 6.16 8.57 -12.52
C ILE A 181 5.96 9.74 -13.48
N THR A 182 6.46 9.66 -14.71
CA THR A 182 6.28 10.70 -15.74
C THR A 182 4.81 10.91 -16.05
N MET A 183 4.04 9.83 -16.24
CA MET A 183 2.60 9.88 -16.45
C MET A 183 1.87 10.52 -15.26
N PHE A 184 2.21 10.15 -14.04
CA PHE A 184 1.64 10.74 -12.84
C PHE A 184 1.93 12.24 -12.73
N GLN A 185 3.16 12.66 -13.02
CA GLN A 185 3.55 14.07 -12.99
C GLN A 185 2.81 14.88 -14.05
N LEU A 186 2.68 14.33 -15.26
CA LEU A 186 1.96 14.95 -16.36
C LEU A 186 0.46 15.13 -16.03
N ASP A 187 -0.20 14.07 -15.57
CA ASP A 187 -1.61 14.12 -15.17
C ASP A 187 -1.84 15.08 -14.00
N SER A 188 -1.00 15.02 -12.97
CA SER A 188 -1.10 15.91 -11.79
C SER A 188 -0.88 17.38 -12.16
N GLY A 189 0.10 17.67 -12.99
CA GLY A 189 0.39 19.01 -13.49
C GLY A 189 -0.76 19.56 -14.35
N ALA A 190 -1.26 18.74 -15.29
CA ALA A 190 -2.37 19.14 -16.15
C ALA A 190 -3.66 19.40 -15.36
N ARG A 191 -3.99 18.54 -14.39
CA ARG A 191 -5.16 18.75 -13.51
C ARG A 191 -4.99 19.97 -12.62
N GLY A 192 -3.79 20.23 -12.12
CA GLY A 192 -3.47 21.44 -11.35
C GLY A 192 -3.67 22.72 -12.17
N LEU A 193 -3.20 22.72 -13.44
CA LEU A 193 -3.42 23.84 -14.35
C LEU A 193 -4.91 24.03 -14.67
N LEU A 194 -5.62 22.94 -14.96
CA LEU A 194 -7.07 22.95 -15.19
C LEU A 194 -7.83 23.57 -14.02
N ALA A 195 -7.50 23.14 -12.79
CA ALA A 195 -8.15 23.64 -11.58
C ALA A 195 -7.88 25.13 -11.33
N LYS A 196 -6.67 25.61 -11.67
CA LYS A 196 -6.23 26.99 -11.41
C LYS A 196 -6.66 27.98 -12.50
N HIS A 197 -6.64 27.55 -13.76
CA HIS A 197 -6.78 28.44 -14.92
C HIS A 197 -7.99 28.12 -15.81
N GLY A 198 -8.66 26.99 -15.56
CA GLY A 198 -9.72 26.49 -16.43
C GLY A 198 -9.18 25.77 -17.67
N ARG A 199 -10.08 25.42 -18.59
CA ARG A 199 -9.75 24.73 -19.84
C ARG A 199 -9.12 25.68 -20.85
N SER A 200 -8.09 25.23 -21.57
CA SER A 200 -7.50 25.90 -22.74
C SER A 200 -7.17 24.87 -23.83
N GLU A 201 -6.97 25.34 -25.06
CA GLU A 201 -6.61 24.49 -26.20
C GLU A 201 -5.24 23.82 -25.96
N GLU A 202 -4.30 24.52 -25.34
CA GLU A 202 -2.98 23.97 -24.99
C GLU A 202 -3.11 22.84 -23.95
N LEU A 203 -3.99 23.02 -22.97
CA LEU A 203 -4.22 21.99 -21.96
C LEU A 203 -4.92 20.76 -22.56
N ASP A 204 -5.83 20.96 -23.53
CA ASP A 204 -6.45 19.85 -24.27
C ASP A 204 -5.40 19.04 -25.04
N LEU A 205 -4.38 19.69 -25.62
CA LEU A 205 -3.26 19.00 -26.28
C LEU A 205 -2.44 18.17 -25.27
N VAL A 206 -2.24 18.66 -24.04
CA VAL A 206 -1.55 17.90 -22.98
C VAL A 206 -2.35 16.66 -22.60
N PHE A 207 -3.67 16.77 -22.40
CA PHE A 207 -4.53 15.62 -22.11
C PHE A 207 -4.59 14.64 -23.29
N LEU A 208 -4.59 15.14 -24.53
CA LEU A 208 -4.53 14.28 -25.71
C LEU A 208 -3.23 13.49 -25.75
N ALA A 209 -2.08 14.13 -25.50
CA ALA A 209 -0.78 13.46 -25.42
C ALA A 209 -0.76 12.40 -24.31
N TYR A 210 -1.28 12.74 -23.13
CA TYR A 210 -1.41 11.81 -22.00
C TYR A 210 -2.23 10.56 -22.36
N THR A 211 -3.30 10.73 -23.13
CA THR A 211 -4.19 9.62 -23.50
C THR A 211 -3.57 8.69 -24.56
N ASN A 212 -2.61 9.19 -25.32
CA ASN A 212 -1.94 8.45 -26.41
C ASN A 212 -0.62 7.78 -25.99
N LEU A 213 -0.15 8.01 -24.77
CA LEU A 213 1.01 7.36 -24.18
C LEU A 213 0.65 6.03 -23.50
#